data_989c156127ef8b67907651f3f201f218
#
_entry.id   989c156127ef8b67907651f3f201f218
#
_cell.length_a   1.000
_cell.length_b   1.000
_cell.length_c   1.000
_cell.angle_alpha   90.00
_cell.angle_beta   90.00
_cell.angle_gamma   90.00
#
_symmetry.space_group_name_H-M   'P 1'
#
loop_
_entity.id
_entity.type
_entity.pdbx_description
1 polymer ?
#
loop_
_entity_poly.entity_id
_entity_poly.type
_entity_poly.pdbx_seq_one_letter_code
_entity_poly.pdbx_strand_id
1 'polypeptide(L)'
;MNKSEVFQSFFDEGKISDFEIKDILINSKELKKNDVFVAIRGGNSFVNEALEKGAFAVYDSEAVKIDEKYAERAFFVKDSIEFLQKFAREWRKNLDIKVIGITGSNGKTTVKDMIYHLLSQKYKGKKTEGNYNNHIGLPFTLLRAEKDD
;
A
#
# COMPACT_ATOMS: atom_id res chain seq x y z
N MET A 1 14.68 5.58 4.50
CA MET A 1 14.16 5.44 3.12
C MET A 1 12.76 6.03 3.06
N ASN A 2 12.39 6.64 1.94
CA ASN A 2 11.02 7.06 1.65
C ASN A 2 10.26 5.95 0.89
N LYS A 3 8.95 6.14 0.65
CA LYS A 3 8.14 5.12 -0.06
C LYS A 3 8.65 4.84 -1.47
N SER A 4 9.19 5.86 -2.17
CA SER A 4 9.75 5.70 -3.51
C SER A 4 11.00 4.81 -3.50
N GLU A 5 11.91 5.02 -2.57
CA GLU A 5 13.12 4.20 -2.41
C GLU A 5 12.78 2.75 -2.05
N VAL A 6 11.79 2.54 -1.18
CA VAL A 6 11.28 1.18 -0.88
C VAL A 6 10.67 0.54 -2.12
N PHE A 7 9.90 1.29 -2.91
CA PHE A 7 9.29 0.77 -4.13
C PHE A 7 10.36 0.39 -5.17
N GLN A 8 11.36 1.25 -5.36
CA GLN A 8 12.47 1.00 -6.27
C GLN A 8 13.22 -0.28 -5.92
N SER A 9 13.38 -0.61 -4.63
CA SER A 9 14.08 -1.82 -4.20
C SER A 9 13.41 -3.14 -4.61
N PHE A 10 12.14 -3.10 -5.05
CA PHE A 10 11.42 -4.28 -5.56
C PHE A 10 11.61 -4.51 -7.06
N PHE A 11 12.11 -3.53 -7.78
CA PHE A 11 12.26 -3.57 -9.23
C PHE A 11 13.67 -3.15 -9.64
N ASP A 12 14.13 -3.58 -10.80
CA ASP A 12 15.47 -3.28 -11.30
C ASP A 12 15.71 -1.78 -11.42
N GLU A 13 16.88 -1.32 -10.98
CA GLU A 13 17.27 0.10 -10.83
C GLU A 13 17.12 0.96 -12.11
N GLY A 14 16.99 0.36 -13.29
CA GLY A 14 16.86 1.07 -14.56
C GLY A 14 15.46 1.61 -14.90
N LYS A 15 14.43 1.18 -14.17
CA LYS A 15 13.02 1.54 -14.50
C LYS A 15 12.46 2.77 -13.78
N ILE A 16 13.07 3.21 -12.69
CA ILE A 16 12.48 4.26 -11.84
C ILE A 16 13.58 5.23 -11.41
N SER A 17 13.94 6.21 -12.24
CA SER A 17 15.02 7.14 -11.88
C SER A 17 14.55 8.42 -11.17
N ASP A 18 13.33 8.95 -11.40
CA ASP A 18 12.96 10.30 -10.98
C ASP A 18 11.52 10.48 -10.45
N PHE A 19 10.88 9.42 -9.95
CA PHE A 19 9.48 9.51 -9.55
C PHE A 19 9.29 9.56 -8.04
N GLU A 20 8.59 10.56 -7.56
CA GLU A 20 8.12 10.62 -6.19
C GLU A 20 6.76 9.93 -6.09
N ILE A 21 6.75 8.74 -5.47
CA ILE A 21 5.53 8.01 -5.13
C ILE A 21 4.87 8.68 -3.93
N LYS A 22 3.59 8.98 -4.05
CA LYS A 22 2.81 9.61 -3.00
C LYS A 22 2.14 8.59 -2.11
N ASP A 23 1.24 7.81 -2.67
CA ASP A 23 0.47 6.85 -1.89
C ASP A 23 0.31 5.51 -2.62
N ILE A 24 -0.10 4.47 -1.89
CA ILE A 24 -0.32 3.13 -2.43
C ILE A 24 -1.77 2.75 -2.18
N LEU A 25 -2.50 2.50 -3.25
CA LEU A 25 -3.94 2.31 -3.24
C LEU A 25 -4.34 1.06 -4.03
N ILE A 26 -5.48 0.48 -3.65
CA ILE A 26 -6.14 -0.63 -4.36
C ILE A 26 -7.45 -0.22 -5.01
N ASN A 27 -7.90 1.00 -4.76
CA ASN A 27 -9.13 1.54 -5.34
C ASN A 27 -8.78 2.50 -6.47
N SER A 28 -9.06 2.12 -7.72
CA SER A 28 -8.75 2.94 -8.89
C SER A 28 -9.47 4.29 -8.92
N LYS A 29 -10.58 4.42 -8.20
CA LYS A 29 -11.37 5.67 -8.14
C LYS A 29 -10.70 6.76 -7.31
N GLU A 30 -9.87 6.40 -6.35
CA GLU A 30 -9.19 7.33 -5.43
C GLU A 30 -7.82 7.78 -5.92
N LEU A 31 -7.33 7.19 -7.01
CA LEU A 31 -6.00 7.42 -7.55
C LEU A 31 -5.78 8.86 -8.03
N LYS A 32 -4.62 9.35 -7.71
CA LYS A 32 -4.07 10.62 -8.19
C LYS A 32 -2.74 10.37 -8.93
N LYS A 33 -2.26 11.41 -9.59
CA LYS A 33 -0.95 11.35 -10.25
C LYS A 33 0.15 11.00 -9.25
N ASN A 34 1.01 10.07 -9.63
CA ASN A 34 2.13 9.52 -8.87
C ASN A 34 1.73 8.64 -7.67
N ASP A 35 0.46 8.23 -7.54
CA ASP A 35 0.10 7.13 -6.66
C ASP A 35 0.49 5.78 -7.30
N VAL A 36 0.56 4.74 -6.50
CA VAL A 36 0.73 3.36 -6.97
C VAL A 36 -0.59 2.62 -6.81
N PHE A 37 -1.14 2.16 -7.90
CA PHE A 37 -2.27 1.25 -7.92
C PHE A 37 -1.76 -0.19 -7.81
N VAL A 38 -2.21 -0.93 -6.81
CA VAL A 38 -1.95 -2.37 -6.70
C VAL A 38 -3.21 -3.13 -7.10
N ALA A 39 -3.15 -3.80 -8.24
CA ALA A 39 -4.27 -4.54 -8.82
C ALA A 39 -4.48 -5.87 -8.09
N ILE A 40 -5.40 -5.90 -7.14
CA ILE A 40 -5.78 -7.10 -6.40
C ILE A 40 -7.23 -7.49 -6.71
N ARG A 41 -7.58 -8.76 -6.57
CA ARG A 41 -8.98 -9.27 -6.63
C ARG A 41 -9.79 -8.70 -7.80
N GLY A 42 -9.37 -8.92 -9.01
CA GLY A 42 -10.05 -8.39 -10.20
C GLY A 42 -9.66 -6.96 -10.58
N GLY A 43 -8.77 -6.33 -9.80
CA GLY A 43 -8.23 -5.00 -10.08
C GLY A 43 -7.44 -4.90 -11.39
N ASN A 44 -7.01 -6.03 -11.95
CA ASN A 44 -6.29 -6.07 -13.23
C ASN A 44 -7.05 -5.40 -14.39
N SER A 45 -8.37 -5.38 -14.36
CA SER A 45 -9.19 -4.68 -15.36
C SER A 45 -9.09 -3.15 -15.29
N PHE A 46 -8.60 -2.58 -14.18
CA PHE A 46 -8.46 -1.14 -13.96
C PHE A 46 -7.02 -0.63 -14.11
N VAL A 47 -6.08 -1.49 -14.51
CA VAL A 47 -4.66 -1.12 -14.66
C VAL A 47 -4.47 0.01 -15.66
N ASN A 48 -5.08 -0.09 -16.84
CA ASN A 48 -4.95 0.96 -17.87
C ASN A 48 -5.61 2.28 -17.42
N GLU A 49 -6.76 2.23 -16.75
CA GLU A 49 -7.39 3.41 -16.16
C GLU A 49 -6.46 4.10 -15.14
N ALA A 50 -5.78 3.33 -14.31
CA ALA A 50 -4.82 3.85 -13.34
C ALA A 50 -3.65 4.56 -14.04
N LEU A 51 -3.10 3.94 -15.07
CA LEU A 51 -2.00 4.51 -15.87
C LEU A 51 -2.42 5.81 -16.58
N GLU A 52 -3.63 5.87 -17.13
CA GLU A 52 -4.20 7.07 -17.74
C GLU A 52 -4.35 8.24 -16.76
N LYS A 53 -4.64 7.95 -15.49
CA LYS A 53 -4.66 8.95 -14.40
C LYS A 53 -3.27 9.44 -13.98
N GLY A 54 -2.21 8.89 -14.57
CA GLY A 54 -0.83 9.23 -14.24
C GLY A 54 -0.30 8.53 -12.98
N ALA A 55 -0.97 7.47 -12.54
CA ALA A 55 -0.48 6.59 -11.49
C ALA A 55 0.53 5.57 -12.03
N PHE A 56 1.23 4.90 -11.14
CA PHE A 56 1.95 3.66 -11.40
C PHE A 56 0.99 2.49 -11.18
N ALA A 57 1.22 1.36 -11.83
CA ALA A 57 0.40 0.18 -11.65
C ALA A 57 1.24 -1.06 -11.39
N VAL A 58 0.92 -1.79 -10.33
CA VAL A 58 1.44 -3.13 -10.04
C VAL A 58 0.31 -4.12 -10.33
N TYR A 59 0.58 -5.11 -11.16
CA TYR A 59 -0.42 -6.08 -11.63
C TYR A 59 0.18 -7.48 -11.77
N ASP A 60 -0.67 -8.51 -11.76
CA ASP A 60 -0.28 -9.92 -11.75
C ASP A 60 -0.97 -10.79 -12.81
N SER A 61 -1.67 -10.18 -13.76
CA SER A 61 -2.31 -10.90 -14.86
C SER A 61 -1.57 -10.67 -16.18
N GLU A 62 -1.10 -11.74 -16.80
CA GLU A 62 -0.48 -11.71 -18.14
C GLU A 62 -1.47 -11.30 -19.24
N ALA A 63 -2.77 -11.36 -18.96
CA ALA A 63 -3.81 -10.92 -19.91
C ALA A 63 -3.90 -9.40 -20.04
N VAL A 64 -3.31 -8.63 -19.12
CA VAL A 64 -3.30 -7.17 -19.17
C VAL A 64 -2.32 -6.71 -20.25
N LYS A 65 -2.86 -6.02 -21.25
CA LYS A 65 -2.06 -5.39 -22.31
C LYS A 65 -1.77 -3.95 -21.92
N ILE A 66 -0.50 -3.61 -21.83
CA ILE A 66 -0.03 -2.28 -21.51
C ILE A 66 0.37 -1.57 -22.79
N ASP A 67 -0.11 -0.35 -22.99
CA ASP A 67 0.37 0.53 -24.07
C ASP A 67 1.84 0.90 -23.80
N GLU A 68 2.66 0.86 -24.84
CA GLU A 68 4.11 1.11 -24.76
C GLU A 68 4.46 2.43 -24.08
N LYS A 69 3.62 3.47 -24.27
CA LYS A 69 3.78 4.77 -23.59
C LYS A 69 3.70 4.74 -22.07
N TYR A 70 3.15 3.65 -21.50
CA TYR A 70 3.03 3.45 -20.06
C TYR A 70 3.99 2.39 -19.50
N ALA A 71 4.85 1.81 -20.32
CA ALA A 71 5.74 0.70 -19.96
C ALA A 71 6.60 1.01 -18.73
N GLU A 72 7.05 2.25 -18.58
CA GLU A 72 7.86 2.68 -17.42
C GLU A 72 7.07 2.81 -16.11
N ARG A 73 5.74 2.84 -16.18
CA ARG A 73 4.85 2.99 -15.02
C ARG A 73 4.09 1.72 -14.68
N ALA A 74 4.27 0.65 -15.45
CA ALA A 74 3.57 -0.62 -15.29
C ALA A 74 4.54 -1.70 -14.83
N PHE A 75 4.22 -2.35 -13.71
CA PHE A 75 5.08 -3.33 -13.03
C PHE A 75 4.36 -4.65 -12.88
N PHE A 76 4.81 -5.65 -13.62
CA PHE A 76 4.30 -7.02 -13.49
C PHE A 76 4.94 -7.70 -12.29
N VAL A 77 4.11 -8.35 -11.47
CA VAL A 77 4.53 -9.18 -10.34
C VAL A 77 3.82 -10.52 -10.40
N LYS A 78 4.37 -11.52 -9.73
CA LYS A 78 3.77 -12.85 -9.69
C LYS A 78 2.45 -12.89 -8.89
N ASP A 79 2.35 -12.08 -7.85
CA ASP A 79 1.19 -11.98 -6.95
C ASP A 79 1.15 -10.56 -6.35
N SER A 80 0.11 -9.83 -6.68
CA SER A 80 -0.06 -8.43 -6.24
C SER A 80 -0.34 -8.33 -4.73
N ILE A 81 -0.97 -9.34 -4.13
CA ILE A 81 -1.22 -9.37 -2.68
C ILE A 81 0.09 -9.63 -1.94
N GLU A 82 0.89 -10.58 -2.41
CA GLU A 82 2.22 -10.85 -1.84
C GLU A 82 3.13 -9.63 -1.97
N PHE A 83 3.11 -8.95 -3.12
CA PHE A 83 3.83 -7.69 -3.30
C PHE A 83 3.42 -6.65 -2.26
N LEU A 84 2.11 -6.42 -2.08
CA LEU A 84 1.57 -5.47 -1.11
C LEU A 84 2.03 -5.77 0.33
N GLN A 85 2.01 -7.04 0.72
CA GLN A 85 2.46 -7.49 2.04
C GLN A 85 3.96 -7.28 2.25
N LYS A 86 4.77 -7.65 1.25
CA LYS A 86 6.22 -7.44 1.29
C LYS A 86 6.57 -5.95 1.33
N PHE A 87 5.89 -5.15 0.53
CA PHE A 87 6.10 -3.70 0.52
C PHE A 87 5.76 -3.08 1.88
N ALA A 88 4.60 -3.40 2.45
CA ALA A 88 4.21 -2.91 3.77
C ALA A 88 5.19 -3.33 4.87
N ARG A 89 5.73 -4.55 4.78
CA ARG A 89 6.77 -5.05 5.69
C ARG A 89 8.06 -4.25 5.59
N GLU A 90 8.54 -3.99 4.39
CA GLU A 90 9.77 -3.21 4.18
C GLU A 90 9.56 -1.74 4.59
N TRP A 91 8.40 -1.17 4.25
CA TRP A 91 8.02 0.16 4.72
C TRP A 91 8.04 0.24 6.25
N ARG A 92 7.39 -0.72 6.93
CA ARG A 92 7.36 -0.81 8.40
C ARG A 92 8.76 -0.81 9.03
N LYS A 93 9.73 -1.47 8.43
CA LYS A 93 11.12 -1.51 8.95
C LYS A 93 11.81 -0.15 8.93
N ASN A 94 11.37 0.76 8.07
CA ASN A 94 11.90 2.12 7.96
C ASN A 94 11.23 3.12 8.91
N LEU A 95 10.22 2.65 9.67
CA LEU A 95 9.49 3.46 10.63
C LEU A 95 9.92 3.08 12.05
N ASP A 96 10.33 4.07 12.83
CA ASP A 96 10.58 3.90 14.27
C ASP A 96 9.29 4.15 15.04
N ILE A 97 8.31 3.29 14.82
CA ILE A 97 6.98 3.34 15.45
C ILE A 97 6.70 2.11 16.30
N LYS A 98 5.89 2.27 17.32
CA LYS A 98 5.37 1.16 18.12
C LYS A 98 4.11 0.61 17.47
N VAL A 99 4.04 -0.71 17.35
CA VAL A 99 2.87 -1.41 16.80
C VAL A 99 2.23 -2.23 17.90
N ILE A 100 0.94 -2.02 18.12
CA ILE A 100 0.12 -2.77 19.08
C ILE A 100 -0.78 -3.71 18.29
N GLY A 101 -0.56 -5.02 18.42
CA GLY A 101 -1.40 -6.06 17.86
C GLY A 101 -2.44 -6.52 18.85
N ILE A 102 -3.70 -6.65 18.42
CA ILE A 102 -4.82 -7.12 19.22
C ILE A 102 -5.38 -8.38 18.57
N THR A 103 -5.42 -9.46 19.34
CA THR A 103 -6.01 -10.73 18.90
C THR A 103 -7.06 -11.20 19.89
N GLY A 104 -7.93 -12.10 19.48
CA GLY A 104 -8.98 -12.66 20.32
C GLY A 104 -10.19 -13.10 19.50
N SER A 105 -11.10 -13.84 20.13
CA SER A 105 -12.35 -14.33 19.51
C SER A 105 -13.37 -13.21 19.35
N ASN A 106 -13.52 -12.36 20.37
CA ASN A 106 -14.51 -11.29 20.45
C ASN A 106 -13.88 -9.99 20.95
N GLY A 107 -14.49 -8.84 20.62
CA GLY A 107 -14.15 -7.55 21.21
C GLY A 107 -12.89 -6.89 20.67
N LYS A 108 -12.21 -7.46 19.66
CA LYS A 108 -10.98 -6.89 19.07
C LYS A 108 -11.16 -5.46 18.59
N THR A 109 -12.23 -5.19 17.87
CA THR A 109 -12.52 -3.85 17.33
C THR A 109 -12.76 -2.84 18.43
N THR A 110 -13.56 -3.23 19.44
CA THR A 110 -13.84 -2.38 20.60
C THR A 110 -12.58 -2.05 21.38
N VAL A 111 -11.76 -3.07 21.69
CA VAL A 111 -10.49 -2.88 22.41
C VAL A 111 -9.52 -2.01 21.61
N LYS A 112 -9.42 -2.21 20.30
CA LYS A 112 -8.62 -1.37 19.39
C LYS A 112 -9.06 0.10 19.48
N ASP A 113 -10.35 0.35 19.41
CA ASP A 113 -10.88 1.72 19.44
C ASP A 113 -10.67 2.40 20.79
N MET A 114 -10.81 1.64 21.88
CA MET A 114 -10.52 2.14 23.24
C MET A 114 -9.03 2.48 23.41
N ILE A 115 -8.12 1.60 23.01
CA ILE A 115 -6.67 1.83 23.08
C ILE A 115 -6.30 3.06 22.24
N TYR A 116 -6.82 3.14 21.02
CA TYR A 116 -6.56 4.29 20.15
C TYR A 116 -7.05 5.59 20.78
N HIS A 117 -8.27 5.61 21.35
CA HIS A 117 -8.83 6.78 22.02
C HIS A 117 -7.95 7.25 23.18
N LEU A 118 -7.48 6.32 24.01
CA LEU A 118 -6.62 6.64 25.14
C LEU A 118 -5.25 7.17 24.72
N LEU A 119 -4.61 6.49 23.76
CA LEU A 119 -3.26 6.86 23.32
C LEU A 119 -3.23 8.13 22.48
N SER A 120 -4.26 8.40 21.68
CA SER A 120 -4.35 9.58 20.82
C SER A 120 -4.40 10.92 21.59
N GLN A 121 -4.66 10.88 22.89
CA GLN A 121 -4.59 12.07 23.74
C GLN A 121 -3.16 12.57 23.96
N LYS A 122 -2.18 11.70 23.78
CA LYS A 122 -0.75 12.01 24.03
C LYS A 122 0.15 11.73 22.83
N TYR A 123 -0.21 10.77 22.00
CA TYR A 123 0.61 10.30 20.89
C TYR A 123 -0.16 10.43 19.57
N LYS A 124 0.56 10.72 18.50
CA LYS A 124 0.04 10.53 17.15
C LYS A 124 0.02 9.03 16.84
N GLY A 125 -0.82 8.61 15.93
CA GLY A 125 -0.87 7.21 15.51
C GLY A 125 -2.01 6.93 14.56
N LYS A 126 -1.97 5.76 13.96
CA LYS A 126 -3.00 5.23 13.07
C LYS A 126 -3.59 3.97 13.68
N LYS A 127 -4.85 3.70 13.38
CA LYS A 127 -5.49 2.44 13.73
C LYS A 127 -6.04 1.77 12.47
N THR A 128 -6.21 0.46 12.53
CA THR A 128 -6.96 -0.27 11.52
C THR A 128 -8.38 0.26 11.46
N GLU A 129 -8.81 0.69 10.28
CA GLU A 129 -10.17 1.18 10.07
C GLU A 129 -11.16 0.02 9.99
N GLY A 130 -12.32 0.18 10.61
CA GLY A 130 -13.36 -0.82 10.62
C GLY A 130 -12.82 -2.19 11.05
N ASN A 131 -13.13 -3.20 10.25
CA ASN A 131 -12.68 -4.57 10.42
C ASN A 131 -11.64 -5.01 9.35
N TYR A 132 -10.82 -4.07 8.84
CA TYR A 132 -9.72 -4.37 7.91
C TYR A 132 -8.57 -5.11 8.61
N ASN A 133 -8.88 -6.26 9.19
CA ASN A 133 -7.98 -7.10 9.98
C ASN A 133 -7.48 -8.33 9.21
N ASN A 134 -7.68 -8.36 7.89
CA ASN A 134 -7.27 -9.45 7.04
C ASN A 134 -5.89 -9.21 6.41
N HIS A 135 -5.44 -10.18 5.62
CA HIS A 135 -4.15 -10.18 4.93
C HIS A 135 -3.94 -9.04 3.89
N ILE A 136 -4.97 -8.25 3.62
CA ILE A 136 -4.92 -7.05 2.79
C ILE A 136 -5.01 -5.79 3.65
N GLY A 137 -5.96 -5.74 4.57
CA GLY A 137 -6.23 -4.56 5.40
C GLY A 137 -5.10 -4.22 6.38
N LEU A 138 -4.41 -5.22 6.95
CA LEU A 138 -3.25 -5.00 7.81
C LEU A 138 -2.08 -4.32 7.07
N PRO A 139 -1.66 -4.77 5.89
CA PRO A 139 -0.69 -4.05 5.07
C PRO A 139 -1.06 -2.58 4.83
N PHE A 140 -2.33 -2.30 4.52
CA PHE A 140 -2.80 -0.92 4.33
C PHE A 140 -2.68 -0.05 5.57
N THR A 141 -2.98 -0.59 6.74
CA THR A 141 -2.80 0.13 8.00
C THR A 141 -1.34 0.54 8.19
N LEU A 142 -0.41 -0.36 7.91
CA LEU A 142 1.03 -0.09 7.98
C LEU A 142 1.49 0.94 6.94
N LEU A 143 0.95 0.90 5.73
CA LEU A 143 1.29 1.84 4.66
C LEU A 143 0.85 3.28 4.94
N ARG A 144 -0.18 3.45 5.76
CA ARG A 144 -0.67 4.76 6.23
C ARG A 144 0.11 5.31 7.41
N ALA A 145 0.93 4.49 8.06
CA ALA A 145 1.78 4.94 9.16
C ALA A 145 2.91 5.84 8.65
N GLU A 146 3.23 6.85 9.44
CA GLU A 146 4.26 7.85 9.18
C GLU A 146 5.33 7.81 10.25
N LYS A 147 6.47 8.48 10.03
CA LYS A 147 7.60 8.45 10.97
C LYS A 147 7.29 9.08 12.33
N ASP A 148 6.25 9.90 12.40
CA ASP A 148 5.87 10.64 13.61
C ASP A 148 4.70 9.99 14.37
N ASP A 149 4.26 8.79 13.93
CA ASP A 149 3.12 8.08 14.54
C ASP A 149 3.50 7.36 15.83
#